data_9ae5b264f6e105fa723df0a8a65d1542
#
_entry.id   9ae5b264f6e105fa723df0a8a65d1542
#
_cell.length_a   1.000
_cell.length_b   1.000
_cell.length_c   1.000
_cell.angle_alpha   90.00
_cell.angle_beta   90.00
_cell.angle_gamma   90.00
#
_symmetry.space_group_name_H-M   'P 1'
#
loop_
_entity.id
_entity.type
_entity.pdbx_description
1 polymer ?
#
loop_
_entity_poly.entity_id
_entity_poly.type
_entity_poly.pdbx_seq_one_letter_code
_entity_poly.pdbx_strand_id
1 'polypeptide(L)'
;MTALVHIDVALDSSILSIINHTYRPRKKAAGLGGPMKITAIMARVCNAEMRNWVFVRVETDEPGLFGWGEATLEWKTRAVVGALQDLEALLIGQDPRNVEQCYQILTRHGFWRLGVEGMSAVSGIEIALWDILGKSLGVPVWRLLGGQVRDYLRTYTHLGLGDMKAVYETGSADAIVERGRIVTQAGYDAVKVVCIPYTHYVSPTKAVDSVANMVGSLREAVGPDIDIMVDFHGRPASVNAAMDYLKAIEPARIMFAEEPVPPEDVAGLAHITARSAVPIASGERLIGRREFTHSIAARAFNIAQPDICHTGGLLETKKIAAMAETAGIGLAPHNPLGPIAGVAALHFGISTPNVVIQEEMSGAVAWYDEVVTWPIRRKPGRWDLPELPGLGVTVNEDVIARHPFKQEVLHARNAVMPDGTVVDW
;
A
#
# COMPACT_ATOMS: atom_id res chain seq x y z
N MET A 1 -30.73 -2.76 -25.80
CA MET A 1 -31.47 -3.75 -24.99
C MET A 1 -30.46 -4.74 -24.47
N THR A 2 -29.93 -4.49 -23.29
CA THR A 2 -28.93 -5.35 -22.63
C THR A 2 -29.58 -5.94 -21.39
N ALA A 3 -29.87 -7.26 -21.45
CA ALA A 3 -30.51 -7.98 -20.38
C ALA A 3 -29.53 -8.12 -19.20
N LEU A 4 -29.90 -7.57 -18.05
CA LEU A 4 -29.26 -7.86 -16.75
C LEU A 4 -29.71 -9.27 -16.34
N VAL A 5 -28.74 -10.19 -16.29
CA VAL A 5 -28.95 -11.49 -15.65
C VAL A 5 -28.77 -11.28 -14.16
N HIS A 6 -29.88 -11.23 -13.42
CA HIS A 6 -29.88 -11.40 -11.97
C HIS A 6 -29.72 -12.91 -11.67
N ILE A 7 -28.61 -13.30 -11.09
CA ILE A 7 -28.46 -14.62 -10.50
C ILE A 7 -28.81 -14.48 -9.02
N ASP A 8 -30.06 -14.82 -8.67
CA ASP A 8 -30.48 -15.04 -7.29
C ASP A 8 -29.95 -16.42 -6.87
N VAL A 9 -28.84 -16.45 -6.12
CA VAL A 9 -28.39 -17.67 -5.46
C VAL A 9 -29.03 -17.73 -4.08
N ALA A 10 -30.15 -18.43 -4.00
CA ALA A 10 -30.71 -18.83 -2.70
C ALA A 10 -29.75 -19.85 -2.06
N LEU A 11 -29.03 -19.45 -1.02
CA LEU A 11 -28.18 -20.34 -0.24
C LEU A 11 -29.06 -21.34 0.53
N ASP A 12 -28.91 -22.63 0.21
CA ASP A 12 -29.59 -23.74 0.88
C ASP A 12 -29.10 -23.82 2.34
N SER A 13 -30.07 -23.87 3.27
CA SER A 13 -29.84 -23.96 4.71
C SER A 13 -29.06 -25.22 5.14
N SER A 14 -28.92 -26.22 4.25
CA SER A 14 -28.14 -27.44 4.48
C SER A 14 -26.64 -27.23 4.46
N ILE A 15 -26.14 -26.21 3.71
CA ILE A 15 -24.69 -25.85 3.63
C ILE A 15 -24.22 -25.20 4.93
N LEU A 16 -25.07 -24.41 5.58
CA LEU A 16 -24.78 -23.79 6.88
C LEU A 16 -24.66 -24.85 8.03
N SER A 17 -25.25 -25.99 7.90
CA SER A 17 -25.19 -27.06 8.89
C SER A 17 -23.87 -27.84 8.89
N ILE A 18 -23.21 -27.95 7.75
CA ILE A 18 -21.94 -28.68 7.59
C ILE A 18 -20.75 -27.86 8.14
N ILE A 19 -20.80 -26.56 8.05
CA ILE A 19 -19.73 -25.67 8.54
C ILE A 19 -19.71 -25.58 10.07
N ASN A 20 -20.87 -25.80 10.74
CA ASN A 20 -20.98 -25.70 12.19
C ASN A 20 -20.49 -26.91 12.99
N HIS A 21 -20.11 -28.02 12.35
CA HIS A 21 -19.84 -29.28 13.08
C HIS A 21 -18.37 -29.54 13.45
N THR A 22 -17.42 -28.74 13.03
CA THR A 22 -15.98 -29.01 13.27
C THR A 22 -15.24 -28.00 14.16
N TYR A 23 -15.87 -26.89 14.54
CA TYR A 23 -15.22 -25.90 15.41
C TYR A 23 -15.78 -25.96 16.85
N ARG A 24 -15.03 -26.57 17.78
CA ARG A 24 -15.29 -26.42 19.23
C ARG A 24 -14.58 -25.17 19.73
N PRO A 25 -15.31 -24.12 20.18
CA PRO A 25 -14.67 -22.93 20.76
C PRO A 25 -13.90 -23.31 22.03
N ARG A 26 -12.64 -22.88 22.11
CA ARG A 26 -11.84 -23.00 23.34
C ARG A 26 -12.53 -22.26 24.50
N LYS A 27 -12.47 -22.83 25.70
CA LYS A 27 -13.00 -22.23 26.93
C LYS A 27 -12.50 -20.79 27.12
N LYS A 28 -13.45 -19.91 27.45
CA LYS A 28 -13.30 -18.45 27.65
C LYS A 28 -12.08 -18.09 28.50
N ALA A 29 -11.25 -17.16 28.02
CA ALA A 29 -10.41 -16.33 28.87
C ALA A 29 -11.31 -15.28 29.52
N ALA A 30 -11.31 -15.23 30.85
CA ALA A 30 -12.02 -14.21 31.61
C ALA A 30 -11.25 -12.87 31.47
N GLY A 31 -11.89 -11.82 30.91
CA GLY A 31 -11.31 -10.49 30.93
C GLY A 31 -11.66 -9.52 29.83
N LEU A 32 -12.08 -9.99 28.66
CA LEU A 32 -12.50 -9.09 27.56
C LEU A 32 -13.98 -9.35 27.31
N GLY A 33 -14.91 -8.52 27.74
CA GLY A 33 -16.36 -8.55 27.48
C GLY A 33 -16.98 -9.89 26.99
N GLY A 34 -18.29 -10.01 26.80
CA GLY A 34 -18.90 -11.21 26.23
C GLY A 34 -18.35 -11.59 24.84
N PRO A 35 -18.75 -12.76 24.27
CA PRO A 35 -18.37 -13.13 22.90
C PRO A 35 -18.93 -12.11 21.92
N MET A 36 -18.05 -11.48 21.15
CA MET A 36 -18.38 -10.59 20.04
C MET A 36 -18.31 -11.38 18.72
N LYS A 37 -19.14 -11.05 17.75
CA LYS A 37 -19.18 -11.76 16.46
C LYS A 37 -19.20 -10.78 15.29
N ILE A 38 -18.51 -11.10 14.23
CA ILE A 38 -18.66 -10.47 12.93
C ILE A 38 -20.04 -10.80 12.38
N THR A 39 -20.79 -9.77 11.94
CA THR A 39 -22.14 -9.92 11.37
C THR A 39 -22.21 -9.57 9.88
N ALA A 40 -21.32 -8.72 9.38
CA ALA A 40 -21.21 -8.38 7.95
C ALA A 40 -19.83 -7.84 7.60
N ILE A 41 -19.44 -8.01 6.33
CA ILE A 41 -18.25 -7.38 5.74
C ILE A 41 -18.70 -6.68 4.45
N MET A 42 -18.53 -5.38 4.38
CA MET A 42 -19.06 -4.57 3.29
C MET A 42 -17.97 -3.75 2.62
N ALA A 43 -17.94 -3.77 1.28
CA ALA A 43 -17.15 -2.83 0.50
C ALA A 43 -17.89 -1.49 0.35
N ARG A 44 -17.13 -0.39 0.43
CA ARG A 44 -17.56 0.97 0.09
C ARG A 44 -16.58 1.51 -0.94
N VAL A 45 -17.03 1.59 -2.19
CA VAL A 45 -16.18 2.03 -3.30
C VAL A 45 -16.35 3.52 -3.51
N CYS A 46 -15.21 4.23 -3.60
CA CYS A 46 -15.15 5.66 -3.79
C CYS A 46 -14.20 5.98 -4.95
N ASN A 47 -14.72 6.60 -6.03
CA ASN A 47 -13.88 6.96 -7.16
C ASN A 47 -13.00 8.17 -6.82
N ALA A 48 -11.70 7.98 -6.83
CA ALA A 48 -10.67 9.00 -6.63
C ALA A 48 -9.98 9.36 -7.96
N GLU A 49 -10.77 9.67 -8.99
CA GLU A 49 -10.35 10.05 -10.34
C GLU A 49 -9.57 8.95 -11.07
N MET A 50 -8.27 8.82 -10.87
CA MET A 50 -7.43 7.82 -11.54
C MET A 50 -7.72 6.38 -11.11
N ARG A 51 -8.18 6.19 -9.88
CA ARG A 51 -8.44 4.89 -9.26
C ARG A 51 -9.71 4.94 -8.44
N ASN A 52 -10.21 3.78 -8.03
CA ASN A 52 -11.23 3.70 -7.01
C ASN A 52 -10.59 3.26 -5.70
N TRP A 53 -10.91 3.93 -4.60
CA TRP A 53 -10.63 3.41 -3.27
C TRP A 53 -11.69 2.37 -2.89
N VAL A 54 -11.26 1.30 -2.25
CA VAL A 54 -12.12 0.22 -1.74
C VAL A 54 -11.99 0.20 -0.23
N PHE A 55 -12.88 0.90 0.45
CA PHE A 55 -12.95 0.84 1.91
C PHE A 55 -13.73 -0.40 2.34
N VAL A 56 -13.30 -1.02 3.43
CA VAL A 56 -13.90 -2.21 4.01
C VAL A 56 -14.49 -1.86 5.37
N ARG A 57 -15.78 -2.11 5.55
CA ARG A 57 -16.46 -1.97 6.81
C ARG A 57 -16.83 -3.35 7.36
N VAL A 58 -16.37 -3.66 8.57
CA VAL A 58 -16.67 -4.89 9.28
C VAL A 58 -17.63 -4.57 10.44
N GLU A 59 -18.83 -5.14 10.41
CA GLU A 59 -19.85 -4.99 11.45
C GLU A 59 -19.74 -6.07 12.51
N THR A 60 -20.18 -5.74 13.74
CA THR A 60 -20.25 -6.68 14.84
C THR A 60 -21.66 -6.76 15.44
N ASP A 61 -21.91 -7.77 16.27
CA ASP A 61 -23.15 -7.89 17.07
C ASP A 61 -23.16 -6.96 18.30
N GLU A 62 -22.06 -6.23 18.56
CA GLU A 62 -22.02 -5.19 19.59
C GLU A 62 -22.54 -3.86 19.01
N PRO A 63 -23.64 -3.29 19.54
CA PRO A 63 -24.23 -2.09 19.00
C PRO A 63 -23.24 -0.91 18.90
N GLY A 64 -23.09 -0.35 17.70
CA GLY A 64 -22.22 0.79 17.43
C GLY A 64 -20.73 0.48 17.32
N LEU A 65 -20.32 -0.78 17.46
CA LEU A 65 -18.94 -1.19 17.29
C LEU A 65 -18.72 -1.86 15.92
N PHE A 66 -17.99 -1.17 15.08
CA PHE A 66 -17.57 -1.62 13.76
C PHE A 66 -16.16 -1.11 13.45
N GLY A 67 -15.51 -1.70 12.46
CA GLY A 67 -14.18 -1.29 12.03
C GLY A 67 -14.13 -0.88 10.56
N TRP A 68 -13.16 -0.03 10.27
CA TRP A 68 -12.81 0.38 8.91
C TRP A 68 -11.43 -0.13 8.52
N GLY A 69 -11.32 -0.56 7.26
CA GLY A 69 -10.06 -0.89 6.60
C GLY A 69 -10.07 -0.43 5.16
N GLU A 70 -9.00 -0.70 4.45
CA GLU A 70 -8.88 -0.37 3.03
C GLU A 70 -8.23 -1.52 2.26
N ALA A 71 -8.83 -1.86 1.11
CA ALA A 71 -8.45 -2.94 0.20
C ALA A 71 -8.23 -2.40 -1.22
N THR A 72 -7.90 -1.12 -1.36
CA THR A 72 -7.67 -0.50 -2.67
C THR A 72 -6.58 -1.25 -3.42
N LEU A 73 -6.88 -1.67 -4.65
CA LEU A 73 -5.94 -2.22 -5.61
C LEU A 73 -6.24 -1.59 -6.97
N GLU A 74 -5.28 -0.87 -7.52
CA GLU A 74 -5.45 -0.11 -8.75
C GLU A 74 -5.89 -1.02 -9.91
N TRP A 75 -6.87 -0.53 -10.65
CA TRP A 75 -7.45 -1.17 -11.85
C TRP A 75 -8.06 -2.56 -11.63
N LYS A 76 -8.15 -3.01 -10.37
CA LYS A 76 -8.69 -4.32 -9.98
C LYS A 76 -9.89 -4.22 -9.02
N THR A 77 -10.51 -3.05 -8.89
CA THR A 77 -11.60 -2.77 -7.93
C THR A 77 -12.67 -3.87 -7.88
N ARG A 78 -13.18 -4.31 -9.04
CA ARG A 78 -14.24 -5.35 -9.09
C ARG A 78 -13.77 -6.71 -8.61
N ALA A 79 -12.52 -7.08 -8.89
CA ALA A 79 -11.94 -8.33 -8.45
C ALA A 79 -11.80 -8.34 -6.91
N VAL A 80 -11.33 -7.25 -6.32
CA VAL A 80 -11.22 -7.09 -4.86
C VAL A 80 -12.60 -7.11 -4.19
N VAL A 81 -13.59 -6.41 -4.75
CA VAL A 81 -14.97 -6.43 -4.21
C VAL A 81 -15.56 -7.84 -4.28
N GLY A 82 -15.35 -8.58 -5.38
CA GLY A 82 -15.75 -9.99 -5.49
C GLY A 82 -15.04 -10.88 -4.45
N ALA A 83 -13.73 -10.68 -4.27
CA ALA A 83 -12.98 -11.41 -3.25
C ALA A 83 -13.49 -11.14 -1.82
N LEU A 84 -13.86 -9.89 -1.50
CA LEU A 84 -14.46 -9.55 -0.20
C LEU A 84 -15.77 -10.31 0.02
N GLN A 85 -16.64 -10.43 -1.00
CA GLN A 85 -17.88 -11.16 -0.94
C GLN A 85 -17.66 -12.66 -0.73
N ASP A 86 -16.69 -13.27 -1.42
CA ASP A 86 -16.34 -14.68 -1.26
C ASP A 86 -15.76 -14.98 0.13
N LEU A 87 -14.96 -14.07 0.68
CA LEU A 87 -14.27 -14.23 1.97
C LEU A 87 -15.19 -13.96 3.18
N GLU A 88 -16.25 -13.17 3.03
CA GLU A 88 -17.19 -12.82 4.11
C GLU A 88 -17.73 -14.04 4.83
N ALA A 89 -18.19 -15.04 4.07
CA ALA A 89 -18.79 -16.26 4.62
C ALA A 89 -17.86 -17.03 5.57
N LEU A 90 -16.55 -16.89 5.43
CA LEU A 90 -15.56 -17.55 6.29
C LEU A 90 -15.47 -16.91 7.68
N LEU A 91 -15.84 -15.64 7.81
CA LEU A 91 -15.66 -14.87 9.02
C LEU A 91 -16.95 -14.55 9.78
N ILE A 92 -18.13 -14.69 9.18
CA ILE A 92 -19.40 -14.48 9.88
C ILE A 92 -19.47 -15.38 11.12
N GLY A 93 -19.77 -14.76 12.28
CA GLY A 93 -19.82 -15.44 13.57
C GLY A 93 -18.47 -15.64 14.28
N GLN A 94 -17.34 -15.30 13.65
CA GLN A 94 -16.02 -15.28 14.30
C GLN A 94 -15.90 -14.07 15.22
N ASP A 95 -15.04 -14.16 16.25
CA ASP A 95 -14.71 -13.03 17.11
C ASP A 95 -13.66 -12.14 16.42
N PRO A 96 -14.00 -10.87 16.05
CA PRO A 96 -13.10 -9.96 15.35
C PRO A 96 -11.82 -9.61 16.11
N ARG A 97 -11.82 -9.81 17.43
CA ARG A 97 -10.65 -9.51 18.28
C ARG A 97 -9.54 -10.55 18.14
N ASN A 98 -9.83 -11.72 17.56
CA ASN A 98 -8.86 -12.76 17.26
C ASN A 98 -8.25 -12.53 15.86
N VAL A 99 -7.59 -11.39 15.65
CA VAL A 99 -7.11 -10.92 14.34
C VAL A 99 -6.26 -11.97 13.63
N GLU A 100 -5.25 -12.55 14.31
CA GLU A 100 -4.42 -13.62 13.72
C GLU A 100 -5.25 -14.86 13.33
N GLN A 101 -6.23 -15.26 14.14
CA GLN A 101 -7.08 -16.40 13.81
C GLN A 101 -7.93 -16.12 12.57
N CYS A 102 -8.52 -14.94 12.46
CA CYS A 102 -9.27 -14.51 11.28
C CYS A 102 -8.37 -14.50 10.04
N TYR A 103 -7.16 -13.96 10.13
CA TYR A 103 -6.17 -14.00 9.07
C TYR A 103 -5.83 -15.44 8.64
N GLN A 104 -5.63 -16.35 9.58
CA GLN A 104 -5.36 -17.76 9.28
C GLN A 104 -6.55 -18.46 8.58
N ILE A 105 -7.79 -18.14 8.99
CA ILE A 105 -9.00 -18.62 8.33
C ILE A 105 -9.02 -18.15 6.88
N LEU A 106 -8.88 -16.86 6.63
CA LEU A 106 -8.92 -16.26 5.30
C LEU A 106 -7.85 -16.82 4.35
N THR A 107 -6.63 -17.04 4.86
CA THR A 107 -5.49 -17.42 4.01
C THR A 107 -5.25 -18.93 3.91
N ARG A 108 -5.88 -19.77 4.75
CA ARG A 108 -5.63 -21.22 4.82
C ARG A 108 -6.82 -22.09 4.48
N HIS A 109 -8.06 -21.62 4.70
CA HIS A 109 -9.25 -22.45 4.47
C HIS A 109 -9.57 -22.63 2.99
N GLY A 110 -9.10 -21.76 2.10
CA GLY A 110 -9.19 -21.95 0.66
C GLY A 110 -8.15 -22.95 0.15
N PHE A 111 -8.55 -23.88 -0.74
CA PHE A 111 -7.63 -24.78 -1.43
C PHE A 111 -6.68 -23.99 -2.34
N TRP A 112 -7.23 -23.06 -3.14
CA TRP A 112 -6.47 -22.18 -3.99
C TRP A 112 -5.88 -21.01 -3.17
N ARG A 113 -4.59 -20.75 -3.34
CA ARG A 113 -3.94 -19.62 -2.67
C ARG A 113 -4.38 -18.30 -3.31
N LEU A 114 -4.51 -17.29 -2.46
CA LEU A 114 -4.92 -15.95 -2.89
C LEU A 114 -3.76 -15.27 -3.64
N GLY A 115 -4.09 -14.65 -4.77
CA GLY A 115 -3.26 -13.67 -5.46
C GLY A 115 -3.42 -12.27 -4.86
N VAL A 116 -2.92 -11.25 -5.55
CA VAL A 116 -2.94 -9.86 -5.05
C VAL A 116 -4.35 -9.37 -4.77
N GLU A 117 -5.34 -9.70 -5.62
CA GLU A 117 -6.73 -9.29 -5.44
C GLU A 117 -7.33 -9.85 -4.14
N GLY A 118 -7.10 -11.14 -3.89
CA GLY A 118 -7.57 -11.78 -2.67
C GLY A 118 -6.82 -11.32 -1.43
N MET A 119 -5.50 -11.11 -1.51
CA MET A 119 -4.71 -10.61 -0.38
C MET A 119 -5.01 -9.15 -0.07
N SER A 120 -5.37 -8.33 -1.05
CA SER A 120 -5.86 -6.98 -0.79
C SER A 120 -7.20 -7.00 -0.03
N ALA A 121 -8.11 -7.90 -0.39
CA ALA A 121 -9.35 -8.09 0.36
C ALA A 121 -9.06 -8.54 1.81
N VAL A 122 -8.14 -9.49 2.02
CA VAL A 122 -7.68 -9.92 3.36
C VAL A 122 -7.11 -8.75 4.14
N SER A 123 -6.27 -7.91 3.52
CA SER A 123 -5.65 -6.74 4.16
C SER A 123 -6.69 -5.75 4.65
N GLY A 124 -7.68 -5.43 3.82
CA GLY A 124 -8.75 -4.52 4.20
C GLY A 124 -9.59 -5.04 5.37
N ILE A 125 -9.91 -6.34 5.38
CA ILE A 125 -10.59 -6.97 6.50
C ILE A 125 -9.71 -6.91 7.76
N GLU A 126 -8.45 -7.29 7.67
CA GLU A 126 -7.52 -7.37 8.80
C GLU A 126 -7.31 -6.00 9.45
N ILE A 127 -7.13 -4.94 8.65
CA ILE A 127 -7.04 -3.55 9.14
C ILE A 127 -8.31 -3.17 9.91
N ALA A 128 -9.50 -3.53 9.40
CA ALA A 128 -10.77 -3.27 10.08
C ALA A 128 -10.89 -4.04 11.41
N LEU A 129 -10.35 -5.27 11.48
CA LEU A 129 -10.33 -6.04 12.74
C LEU A 129 -9.43 -5.38 13.80
N TRP A 130 -8.28 -4.79 13.41
CA TRP A 130 -7.46 -3.99 14.33
C TRP A 130 -8.18 -2.74 14.81
N ASP A 131 -8.93 -2.08 13.95
CA ASP A 131 -9.76 -0.93 14.32
C ASP A 131 -10.81 -1.32 15.38
N ILE A 132 -11.53 -2.45 15.17
CA ILE A 132 -12.46 -3.00 16.16
C ILE A 132 -11.75 -3.33 17.47
N LEU A 133 -10.63 -4.02 17.42
CA LEU A 133 -9.89 -4.41 18.62
C LEU A 133 -9.45 -3.19 19.41
N GLY A 134 -8.86 -2.18 18.75
CA GLY A 134 -8.45 -0.93 19.39
C GLY A 134 -9.62 -0.17 20.02
N LYS A 135 -10.76 -0.06 19.32
CA LYS A 135 -11.99 0.54 19.82
C LYS A 135 -12.55 -0.21 21.02
N SER A 136 -12.59 -1.53 20.96
CA SER A 136 -13.10 -2.37 22.06
C SER A 136 -12.27 -2.28 23.36
N LEU A 137 -10.99 -1.95 23.23
CA LEU A 137 -10.06 -1.78 24.34
C LEU A 137 -9.86 -0.31 24.74
N GLY A 138 -10.40 0.64 23.98
CA GLY A 138 -10.23 2.08 24.21
C GLY A 138 -8.81 2.58 23.96
N VAL A 139 -8.03 1.93 23.07
CA VAL A 139 -6.65 2.30 22.80
C VAL A 139 -6.38 2.41 21.29
N PRO A 140 -5.44 3.27 20.84
CA PRO A 140 -5.04 3.33 19.44
C PRO A 140 -4.28 2.06 19.03
N VAL A 141 -4.39 1.69 17.75
CA VAL A 141 -3.83 0.44 17.19
C VAL A 141 -2.31 0.32 17.42
N TRP A 142 -1.54 1.40 17.29
CA TRP A 142 -0.08 1.34 17.50
C TRP A 142 0.32 0.83 18.90
N ARG A 143 -0.51 1.05 19.95
CA ARG A 143 -0.25 0.50 21.29
C ARG A 143 -0.34 -1.02 21.30
N LEU A 144 -1.21 -1.59 20.50
CA LEU A 144 -1.38 -3.04 20.36
C LEU A 144 -0.31 -3.68 19.49
N LEU A 145 0.31 -2.90 18.59
CA LEU A 145 1.40 -3.35 17.71
C LEU A 145 2.80 -3.28 18.34
N GLY A 146 2.90 -3.06 19.64
CA GLY A 146 4.17 -3.04 20.38
C GLY A 146 4.52 -1.71 21.02
N GLY A 147 3.70 -0.69 20.82
CA GLY A 147 3.91 0.64 21.41
C GLY A 147 4.73 1.59 20.52
N GLN A 148 4.95 2.76 21.04
CA GLN A 148 5.63 3.86 20.37
C GLN A 148 7.16 3.66 20.33
N VAL A 149 7.76 3.81 19.16
CA VAL A 149 9.21 3.83 18.95
C VAL A 149 9.73 5.16 18.43
N ARG A 150 8.83 6.09 18.06
CA ARG A 150 9.13 7.44 17.58
C ARG A 150 8.00 8.41 17.89
N ASP A 151 8.31 9.71 17.99
CA ASP A 151 7.34 10.75 18.34
C ASP A 151 6.51 11.23 17.15
N TYR A 152 6.97 10.97 15.93
CA TYR A 152 6.28 11.27 14.68
C TYR A 152 6.76 10.35 13.56
N LEU A 153 5.97 10.20 12.51
CA LEU A 153 6.36 9.50 11.30
C LEU A 153 6.79 10.51 10.23
N ARG A 154 8.03 10.36 9.73
CA ARG A 154 8.50 11.12 8.57
C ARG A 154 7.79 10.62 7.32
N THR A 155 7.33 11.53 6.45
CA THR A 155 6.62 11.19 5.22
C THR A 155 7.27 11.84 4.00
N TYR A 156 7.06 11.24 2.83
CA TYR A 156 7.38 11.84 1.54
C TYR A 156 6.18 11.85 0.62
N THR A 157 6.21 12.74 -0.36
CA THR A 157 5.18 12.82 -1.38
C THR A 157 5.78 12.72 -2.77
N HIS A 158 4.93 12.55 -3.78
CA HIS A 158 5.31 12.64 -5.18
C HIS A 158 5.48 14.09 -5.62
N LEU A 159 6.21 14.33 -6.72
CA LEU A 159 6.39 15.68 -7.29
C LEU A 159 5.07 16.40 -7.58
N GLY A 160 3.97 15.69 -7.75
CA GLY A 160 2.64 16.26 -7.93
C GLY A 160 1.91 16.64 -6.65
N LEU A 161 2.51 16.53 -5.45
CA LEU A 161 1.82 16.67 -4.15
C LEU A 161 0.59 15.76 -4.04
N GLY A 162 0.70 14.53 -4.55
CA GLY A 162 -0.39 13.57 -4.59
C GLY A 162 -1.30 13.66 -5.83
N ASP A 163 -1.19 14.71 -6.66
CA ASP A 163 -1.83 14.72 -7.98
C ASP A 163 -1.25 13.62 -8.87
N MET A 164 -2.00 12.54 -9.06
CA MET A 164 -1.55 11.36 -9.79
C MET A 164 -1.27 11.65 -11.27
N LYS A 165 -1.95 12.60 -11.89
CA LYS A 165 -1.64 13.01 -13.27
C LYS A 165 -0.26 13.67 -13.32
N ALA A 166 0.01 14.56 -12.39
CA ALA A 166 1.28 15.24 -12.30
C ALA A 166 2.44 14.28 -12.01
N VAL A 167 2.23 13.18 -11.30
CA VAL A 167 3.26 12.15 -11.04
C VAL A 167 3.77 11.55 -12.35
N TYR A 168 2.90 11.27 -13.32
CA TYR A 168 3.25 10.58 -14.57
C TYR A 168 3.51 11.52 -15.76
N GLU A 169 3.20 12.81 -15.63
CA GLU A 169 3.36 13.80 -16.72
C GLU A 169 4.69 14.58 -16.65
N THR A 170 5.70 14.03 -15.99
CA THR A 170 7.03 14.66 -15.83
C THR A 170 7.90 14.47 -17.08
N GLY A 171 7.57 15.16 -18.17
CA GLY A 171 8.24 14.98 -19.45
C GLY A 171 9.52 15.77 -19.67
N SER A 172 9.88 16.74 -18.82
CA SER A 172 11.04 17.61 -19.00
C SER A 172 11.72 17.97 -17.68
N ALA A 173 13.02 18.34 -17.75
CA ALA A 173 13.78 18.80 -16.60
C ALA A 173 13.14 20.05 -15.95
N ASP A 174 12.64 21.00 -16.76
CA ASP A 174 12.02 22.23 -16.26
C ASP A 174 10.74 21.92 -15.46
N ALA A 175 9.91 21.00 -15.94
CA ALA A 175 8.69 20.59 -15.24
C ALA A 175 9.02 19.91 -13.89
N ILE A 176 10.03 19.05 -13.87
CA ILE A 176 10.51 18.38 -12.64
C ILE A 176 11.05 19.39 -11.65
N VAL A 177 11.87 20.34 -12.09
CA VAL A 177 12.45 21.40 -11.24
C VAL A 177 11.35 22.27 -10.62
N GLU A 178 10.37 22.70 -11.42
CA GLU A 178 9.28 23.54 -10.91
C GLU A 178 8.44 22.79 -9.86
N ARG A 179 8.10 21.54 -10.13
CA ARG A 179 7.37 20.69 -9.16
C ARG A 179 8.19 20.44 -7.90
N GLY A 180 9.50 20.19 -8.02
CA GLY A 180 10.40 20.06 -6.87
C GLY A 180 10.37 21.30 -5.98
N ARG A 181 10.41 22.51 -6.56
CA ARG A 181 10.29 23.77 -5.82
C ARG A 181 8.93 23.89 -5.09
N ILE A 182 7.83 23.54 -5.76
CA ILE A 182 6.50 23.56 -5.16
C ILE A 182 6.43 22.62 -3.93
N VAL A 183 6.94 21.40 -4.06
CA VAL A 183 6.95 20.41 -2.96
C VAL A 183 7.77 20.90 -1.77
N THR A 184 8.96 21.43 -2.01
CA THR A 184 9.85 21.94 -0.94
C THR A 184 9.28 23.20 -0.29
N GLN A 185 8.67 24.10 -1.06
CA GLN A 185 7.98 25.29 -0.52
C GLN A 185 6.75 24.90 0.32
N ALA A 186 6.09 23.80 0.00
CA ALA A 186 5.00 23.25 0.83
C ALA A 186 5.50 22.71 2.18
N GLY A 187 6.82 22.48 2.34
CA GLY A 187 7.46 22.06 3.59
C GLY A 187 7.86 20.57 3.63
N TYR A 188 7.84 19.86 2.50
CA TYR A 188 8.39 18.50 2.43
C TYR A 188 9.92 18.53 2.36
N ASP A 189 10.54 17.58 3.07
CA ASP A 189 12.00 17.34 3.05
C ASP A 189 12.39 16.07 2.27
N ALA A 190 11.40 15.42 1.63
CA ALA A 190 11.60 14.23 0.81
C ALA A 190 10.57 14.16 -0.31
N VAL A 191 11.00 13.72 -1.51
CA VAL A 191 10.16 13.67 -2.71
C VAL A 191 10.50 12.48 -3.59
N LYS A 192 9.47 11.85 -4.18
CA LYS A 192 9.61 10.78 -5.18
C LYS A 192 9.29 11.28 -6.59
N VAL A 193 10.10 10.85 -7.56
CA VAL A 193 9.91 11.16 -8.99
C VAL A 193 9.88 9.90 -9.83
N VAL A 194 8.91 9.83 -10.76
CA VAL A 194 8.80 8.79 -11.79
C VAL A 194 9.30 9.40 -13.10
N CYS A 195 10.56 9.18 -13.44
CA CYS A 195 11.16 9.81 -14.63
C CYS A 195 11.88 8.84 -15.57
N ILE A 196 11.89 7.55 -15.24
CA ILE A 196 12.47 6.52 -16.11
C ILE A 196 11.51 6.26 -17.27
N PRO A 197 11.97 6.37 -18.53
CA PRO A 197 11.11 6.10 -19.69
C PRO A 197 10.84 4.60 -19.84
N TYR A 198 9.82 4.27 -20.61
CA TYR A 198 9.63 2.89 -21.05
C TYR A 198 10.89 2.39 -21.74
N THR A 199 11.40 1.26 -21.27
CA THR A 199 12.71 0.73 -21.68
C THR A 199 12.59 -0.76 -21.90
N HIS A 200 13.27 -1.26 -22.92
CA HIS A 200 13.36 -2.68 -23.19
C HIS A 200 14.67 -3.25 -22.60
N TYR A 201 15.33 -4.17 -23.29
CA TYR A 201 16.56 -4.82 -22.80
C TYR A 201 17.80 -3.93 -22.84
N VAL A 202 17.78 -2.84 -23.59
CA VAL A 202 18.91 -1.91 -23.76
C VAL A 202 18.44 -0.48 -23.61
N SER A 203 19.14 0.30 -22.81
CA SER A 203 18.86 1.73 -22.59
C SER A 203 19.47 2.56 -23.72
N PRO A 204 18.67 3.34 -24.49
CA PRO A 204 19.23 4.28 -25.45
C PRO A 204 20.05 5.38 -24.74
N THR A 205 21.24 5.70 -25.23
CA THR A 205 22.13 6.73 -24.63
C THR A 205 21.38 8.03 -24.37
N LYS A 206 20.61 8.53 -25.35
CA LYS A 206 19.81 9.76 -25.19
C LYS A 206 18.80 9.68 -24.04
N ALA A 207 18.22 8.53 -23.79
CA ALA A 207 17.27 8.36 -22.67
C ALA A 207 17.99 8.40 -21.34
N VAL A 208 19.15 7.75 -21.24
CA VAL A 208 20.02 7.77 -20.04
C VAL A 208 20.47 9.20 -19.73
N ASP A 209 20.97 9.93 -20.74
CA ASP A 209 21.41 11.32 -20.59
C ASP A 209 20.23 12.25 -20.17
N SER A 210 19.03 12.01 -20.71
CA SER A 210 17.84 12.77 -20.33
C SER A 210 17.48 12.56 -18.85
N VAL A 211 17.51 11.32 -18.36
CA VAL A 211 17.24 10.99 -16.96
C VAL A 211 18.30 11.61 -16.05
N ALA A 212 19.58 11.49 -16.41
CA ALA A 212 20.68 12.14 -15.67
C ALA A 212 20.46 13.65 -15.53
N ASN A 213 20.10 14.32 -16.64
CA ASN A 213 19.82 15.76 -16.63
C ASN A 213 18.59 16.09 -15.77
N MET A 214 17.49 15.34 -15.85
CA MET A 214 16.28 15.59 -15.06
C MET A 214 16.56 15.47 -13.56
N VAL A 215 17.18 14.39 -13.13
CA VAL A 215 17.45 14.13 -11.71
C VAL A 215 18.53 15.06 -11.17
N GLY A 216 19.56 15.38 -11.99
CA GLY A 216 20.60 16.35 -11.65
C GLY A 216 20.04 17.76 -11.47
N SER A 217 19.20 18.22 -12.40
CA SER A 217 18.54 19.53 -12.31
C SER A 217 17.59 19.63 -11.11
N LEU A 218 16.88 18.55 -10.79
CA LEU A 218 16.05 18.47 -9.58
C LEU A 218 16.93 18.65 -8.34
N ARG A 219 18.03 17.88 -8.22
CA ARG A 219 18.96 17.99 -7.09
C ARG A 219 19.53 19.41 -6.92
N GLU A 220 19.93 20.06 -8.01
CA GLU A 220 20.40 21.44 -7.98
C GLU A 220 19.31 22.41 -7.50
N ALA A 221 18.08 22.22 -7.94
CA ALA A 221 16.97 23.10 -7.62
C ALA A 221 16.47 22.98 -6.16
N VAL A 222 16.45 21.76 -5.60
CA VAL A 222 15.92 21.51 -4.23
C VAL A 222 17.02 21.55 -3.16
N GLY A 223 18.29 21.50 -3.56
CA GLY A 223 19.44 21.54 -2.63
C GLY A 223 19.75 20.20 -1.96
N PRO A 224 20.79 20.15 -1.11
CA PRO A 224 21.31 18.92 -0.51
C PRO A 224 20.46 18.38 0.66
N ASP A 225 19.59 19.19 1.24
CA ASP A 225 18.82 18.85 2.44
C ASP A 225 17.52 18.11 2.13
N ILE A 226 17.18 17.98 0.85
CA ILE A 226 15.98 17.27 0.39
C ILE A 226 16.34 15.86 -0.05
N ASP A 227 15.71 14.84 0.49
CA ASP A 227 15.85 13.47 0.02
C ASP A 227 15.05 13.28 -1.28
N ILE A 228 15.70 12.71 -2.29
CA ILE A 228 15.09 12.39 -3.58
C ILE A 228 15.04 10.87 -3.73
N MET A 229 13.88 10.33 -4.09
CA MET A 229 13.69 8.97 -4.51
C MET A 229 13.34 8.93 -6.00
N VAL A 230 13.84 7.92 -6.71
CA VAL A 230 13.54 7.71 -8.14
C VAL A 230 12.87 6.37 -8.32
N ASP A 231 11.67 6.40 -8.85
CA ASP A 231 10.86 5.21 -9.07
C ASP A 231 10.97 4.76 -10.53
N PHE A 232 11.35 3.51 -10.71
CA PHE A 232 11.58 2.87 -12.01
C PHE A 232 10.36 2.10 -12.50
N HIS A 233 9.47 1.68 -11.59
CA HIS A 233 8.31 0.83 -11.89
C HIS A 233 8.65 -0.48 -12.61
N GLY A 234 9.88 -0.99 -12.47
CA GLY A 234 10.31 -2.19 -13.20
C GLY A 234 10.41 -2.02 -14.71
N ARG A 235 10.39 -0.78 -15.23
CA ARG A 235 10.39 -0.50 -16.68
C ARG A 235 11.60 -1.03 -17.44
N PRO A 236 12.84 -1.01 -16.89
CA PRO A 236 13.96 -1.70 -17.54
C PRO A 236 13.78 -3.21 -17.50
N ALA A 237 13.68 -3.85 -18.68
CA ALA A 237 13.49 -5.31 -18.81
C ALA A 237 14.78 -6.10 -18.58
N SER A 238 15.91 -5.46 -18.25
CA SER A 238 17.18 -6.13 -17.96
C SER A 238 18.01 -5.41 -16.91
N VAL A 239 18.83 -6.18 -16.21
CA VAL A 239 19.82 -5.66 -15.25
C VAL A 239 20.74 -4.61 -15.88
N ASN A 240 21.21 -4.83 -17.11
CA ASN A 240 22.10 -3.88 -17.78
C ASN A 240 21.41 -2.54 -18.04
N ALA A 241 20.17 -2.55 -18.54
CA ALA A 241 19.41 -1.33 -18.77
C ALA A 241 19.14 -0.56 -17.47
N ALA A 242 18.80 -1.26 -16.38
CA ALA A 242 18.63 -0.66 -15.07
C ALA A 242 19.93 -0.04 -14.54
N MET A 243 21.06 -0.74 -14.67
CA MET A 243 22.36 -0.26 -14.21
C MET A 243 22.85 0.98 -14.97
N ASP A 244 22.51 1.16 -16.24
CA ASP A 244 22.81 2.37 -17.00
C ASP A 244 22.13 3.61 -16.38
N TYR A 245 20.84 3.50 -16.06
CA TYR A 245 20.11 4.59 -15.39
C TYR A 245 20.61 4.83 -13.98
N LEU A 246 20.82 3.76 -13.18
CA LEU A 246 21.33 3.89 -11.81
C LEU A 246 22.66 4.61 -11.76
N LYS A 247 23.60 4.27 -12.66
CA LYS A 247 24.88 4.97 -12.79
C LYS A 247 24.71 6.43 -13.19
N ALA A 248 23.75 6.72 -14.06
CA ALA A 248 23.49 8.08 -14.53
C ALA A 248 22.95 9.02 -13.43
N ILE A 249 22.16 8.49 -12.49
CA ILE A 249 21.56 9.26 -11.37
C ILE A 249 22.42 9.23 -10.09
N GLU A 250 23.46 8.41 -10.01
CA GLU A 250 24.33 8.30 -8.83
C GLU A 250 24.89 9.66 -8.36
N PRO A 251 25.35 10.59 -9.25
CA PRO A 251 25.86 11.89 -8.84
C PRO A 251 24.87 12.76 -8.07
N ALA A 252 23.55 12.54 -8.26
CA ALA A 252 22.50 13.26 -7.56
C ALA A 252 22.29 12.79 -6.10
N ARG A 253 22.99 11.74 -5.66
CA ARG A 253 22.92 11.19 -4.29
C ARG A 253 21.48 11.02 -3.82
N ILE A 254 20.72 10.21 -4.53
CA ILE A 254 19.33 9.90 -4.19
C ILE A 254 19.25 8.96 -2.99
N MET A 255 18.15 9.04 -2.24
CA MET A 255 17.91 8.21 -1.05
C MET A 255 17.76 6.74 -1.41
N PHE A 256 16.97 6.43 -2.44
CA PHE A 256 16.86 5.10 -3.05
C PHE A 256 16.28 5.15 -4.47
N ALA A 257 16.57 4.10 -5.24
CA ALA A 257 15.91 3.77 -6.49
C ALA A 257 14.93 2.61 -6.26
N GLU A 258 13.66 2.82 -6.64
CA GLU A 258 12.57 1.88 -6.45
C GLU A 258 12.37 1.03 -7.69
N GLU A 259 12.19 -0.28 -7.52
CA GLU A 259 11.92 -1.29 -8.55
C GLU A 259 12.69 -1.13 -9.86
N PRO A 260 14.05 -1.19 -9.84
CA PRO A 260 14.85 -0.95 -11.05
C PRO A 260 14.68 -2.03 -12.13
N VAL A 261 14.14 -3.20 -11.80
CA VAL A 261 13.75 -4.29 -12.71
C VAL A 261 12.42 -4.88 -12.24
N PRO A 262 11.70 -5.68 -13.07
CA PRO A 262 10.48 -6.36 -12.66
C PRO A 262 10.66 -7.17 -11.37
N PRO A 263 9.67 -7.22 -10.47
CA PRO A 263 9.80 -7.82 -9.14
C PRO A 263 10.02 -9.34 -9.15
N GLU A 264 9.70 -10.01 -10.24
CA GLU A 264 9.93 -11.45 -10.44
C GLU A 264 11.43 -11.78 -10.61
N ASP A 265 12.25 -10.80 -11.04
CA ASP A 265 13.70 -11.00 -11.21
C ASP A 265 14.46 -10.74 -9.90
N VAL A 266 14.20 -11.57 -8.89
CA VAL A 266 14.87 -11.48 -7.58
C VAL A 266 16.40 -11.60 -7.71
N ALA A 267 16.89 -12.42 -8.65
CA ALA A 267 18.33 -12.61 -8.87
C ALA A 267 18.96 -11.36 -9.51
N GLY A 268 18.29 -10.77 -10.50
CA GLY A 268 18.70 -9.50 -11.11
C GLY A 268 18.70 -8.37 -10.11
N LEU A 269 17.65 -8.27 -9.29
CA LEU A 269 17.55 -7.25 -8.24
C LEU A 269 18.68 -7.39 -7.21
N ALA A 270 19.00 -8.62 -6.77
CA ALA A 270 20.13 -8.89 -5.87
C ALA A 270 21.48 -8.52 -6.50
N HIS A 271 21.65 -8.80 -7.80
CA HIS A 271 22.84 -8.41 -8.55
C HIS A 271 23.02 -6.88 -8.61
N ILE A 272 21.91 -6.14 -8.88
CA ILE A 272 21.90 -4.67 -8.88
C ILE A 272 22.25 -4.14 -7.49
N THR A 273 21.58 -4.62 -6.47
CA THR A 273 21.78 -4.18 -5.06
C THR A 273 23.23 -4.36 -4.61
N ALA A 274 23.88 -5.45 -5.02
CA ALA A 274 25.28 -5.73 -4.67
C ALA A 274 26.29 -4.82 -5.39
N ARG A 275 25.91 -4.12 -6.46
CA ARG A 275 26.80 -3.33 -7.32
C ARG A 275 26.46 -1.86 -7.45
N SER A 276 25.24 -1.49 -7.15
CA SER A 276 24.79 -0.10 -7.18
C SER A 276 25.33 0.66 -5.98
N ALA A 277 25.83 1.88 -6.20
CA ALA A 277 26.11 2.83 -5.12
C ALA A 277 24.83 3.50 -4.62
N VAL A 278 23.76 3.51 -5.43
CA VAL A 278 22.44 3.98 -5.07
C VAL A 278 21.73 2.86 -4.27
N PRO A 279 21.19 3.13 -3.08
CA PRO A 279 20.37 2.15 -2.36
C PRO A 279 19.15 1.71 -3.18
N ILE A 280 18.83 0.42 -3.14
CA ILE A 280 17.71 -0.16 -3.89
C ILE A 280 16.53 -0.41 -2.94
N ALA A 281 15.34 -0.02 -3.38
CA ALA A 281 14.08 -0.29 -2.72
C ALA A 281 13.18 -1.15 -3.61
N SER A 282 12.38 -2.05 -3.03
CA SER A 282 11.39 -2.85 -3.75
C SER A 282 10.46 -3.56 -2.77
N GLY A 283 9.31 -4.03 -3.27
CA GLY A 283 8.42 -4.87 -2.48
C GLY A 283 6.95 -4.52 -2.57
N GLU A 284 6.56 -3.46 -3.25
CA GLU A 284 5.14 -3.04 -3.40
C GLU A 284 4.29 -4.14 -4.06
N ARG A 285 4.88 -4.90 -4.98
CA ARG A 285 4.22 -5.99 -5.72
C ARG A 285 4.43 -7.37 -5.09
N LEU A 286 5.14 -7.47 -3.94
CA LEU A 286 5.31 -8.73 -3.20
C LEU A 286 4.17 -8.95 -2.21
N ILE A 287 3.63 -10.19 -2.20
CA ILE A 287 2.44 -10.54 -1.42
C ILE A 287 2.81 -11.47 -0.26
N GLY A 288 2.57 -10.97 0.97
CA GLY A 288 2.80 -11.73 2.19
C GLY A 288 4.26 -12.09 2.44
N ARG A 289 4.56 -12.47 3.67
CA ARG A 289 5.94 -12.75 4.11
C ARG A 289 6.68 -13.84 3.33
N ARG A 290 5.95 -14.73 2.61
CA ARG A 290 6.62 -15.81 1.87
C ARG A 290 7.41 -15.29 0.67
N GLU A 291 6.86 -14.34 -0.08
CA GLU A 291 7.55 -13.71 -1.20
C GLU A 291 8.69 -12.83 -0.68
N PHE A 292 8.45 -12.05 0.39
CA PHE A 292 9.51 -11.29 1.05
C PHE A 292 10.66 -12.16 1.57
N THR A 293 10.40 -13.41 2.01
CA THR A 293 11.45 -14.31 2.49
C THR A 293 12.51 -14.56 1.42
N HIS A 294 12.11 -14.79 0.17
CA HIS A 294 13.05 -15.05 -0.93
C HIS A 294 13.91 -13.82 -1.24
N SER A 295 13.29 -12.66 -1.33
CA SER A 295 13.96 -11.39 -1.64
C SER A 295 14.90 -10.95 -0.51
N ILE A 296 14.49 -11.09 0.76
CA ILE A 296 15.32 -10.79 1.93
C ILE A 296 16.54 -11.76 2.00
N ALA A 297 16.32 -13.06 1.80
CA ALA A 297 17.39 -14.06 1.81
C ALA A 297 18.42 -13.81 0.70
N ALA A 298 17.97 -13.38 -0.48
CA ALA A 298 18.81 -13.01 -1.60
C ALA A 298 19.50 -11.64 -1.44
N ARG A 299 19.15 -10.86 -0.40
CA ARG A 299 19.55 -9.45 -0.24
C ARG A 299 19.23 -8.60 -1.47
N ALA A 300 18.02 -8.79 -2.01
CA ALA A 300 17.59 -8.21 -3.26
C ALA A 300 17.35 -6.68 -3.17
N PHE A 301 17.24 -6.12 -1.96
CA PHE A 301 17.06 -4.68 -1.74
C PHE A 301 17.66 -4.25 -0.39
N ASN A 302 17.93 -2.94 -0.26
CA ASN A 302 18.37 -2.31 0.99
C ASN A 302 17.17 -1.78 1.80
N ILE A 303 16.07 -1.49 1.13
CA ILE A 303 14.83 -0.96 1.69
C ILE A 303 13.66 -1.79 1.15
N ALA A 304 12.88 -2.35 2.06
CA ALA A 304 11.65 -3.08 1.71
C ALA A 304 10.46 -2.13 1.68
N GLN A 305 9.57 -2.31 0.69
CA GLN A 305 8.40 -1.47 0.47
C GLN A 305 7.09 -2.28 0.50
N PRO A 306 6.80 -3.01 1.61
CA PRO A 306 5.54 -3.72 1.69
C PRO A 306 4.37 -2.72 1.65
N ASP A 307 3.35 -3.01 0.85
CA ASP A 307 2.08 -2.30 0.91
C ASP A 307 1.15 -2.99 1.90
N ILE A 308 0.70 -2.26 2.94
CA ILE A 308 -0.14 -2.81 4.02
C ILE A 308 -1.48 -3.32 3.47
N CYS A 309 -1.99 -2.68 2.41
CA CYS A 309 -3.24 -3.08 1.76
C CYS A 309 -3.11 -4.27 0.81
N HIS A 310 -1.88 -4.77 0.54
CA HIS A 310 -1.65 -5.89 -0.37
C HIS A 310 -0.96 -7.08 0.30
N THR A 311 -0.12 -6.84 1.29
CA THR A 311 0.66 -7.91 1.94
C THR A 311 -0.13 -8.79 2.89
N GLY A 312 -1.33 -8.40 3.31
CA GLY A 312 -2.14 -9.13 4.27
C GLY A 312 -2.45 -8.37 5.56
N GLY A 313 -2.29 -7.03 5.55
CA GLY A 313 -2.63 -6.14 6.65
C GLY A 313 -1.47 -5.82 7.58
N LEU A 314 -1.80 -5.20 8.71
CA LEU A 314 -0.84 -4.66 9.69
C LEU A 314 0.05 -5.75 10.31
N LEU A 315 -0.52 -6.87 10.73
CA LEU A 315 0.22 -7.91 11.43
C LEU A 315 1.17 -8.67 10.51
N GLU A 316 0.76 -8.93 9.27
CA GLU A 316 1.62 -9.57 8.28
C GLU A 316 2.80 -8.64 7.93
N THR A 317 2.53 -7.34 7.76
CA THR A 317 3.56 -6.32 7.51
C THR A 317 4.52 -6.20 8.71
N LYS A 318 4.03 -6.31 9.96
CA LYS A 318 4.90 -6.37 11.16
C LYS A 318 5.85 -7.57 11.13
N LYS A 319 5.38 -8.74 10.67
CA LYS A 319 6.21 -9.94 10.53
C LYS A 319 7.27 -9.75 9.44
N ILE A 320 6.92 -9.12 8.31
CA ILE A 320 7.86 -8.75 7.25
C ILE A 320 8.91 -7.77 7.79
N ALA A 321 8.49 -6.76 8.55
CA ALA A 321 9.40 -5.80 9.17
C ALA A 321 10.44 -6.46 10.08
N ALA A 322 10.02 -7.40 10.93
CA ALA A 322 10.93 -8.14 11.81
C ALA A 322 11.92 -9.01 11.03
N MET A 323 11.50 -9.61 9.91
CA MET A 323 12.40 -10.36 9.02
C MET A 323 13.42 -9.44 8.34
N ALA A 324 12.99 -8.28 7.85
CA ALA A 324 13.84 -7.27 7.21
C ALA A 324 14.89 -6.73 8.21
N GLU A 325 14.47 -6.42 9.45
CA GLU A 325 15.35 -5.91 10.50
C GLU A 325 16.52 -6.86 10.78
N THR A 326 16.28 -8.17 10.86
CA THR A 326 17.34 -9.17 11.08
C THR A 326 18.36 -9.23 9.94
N ALA A 327 17.99 -8.79 8.74
CA ALA A 327 18.85 -8.70 7.58
C ALA A 327 19.52 -7.32 7.40
N GLY A 328 19.25 -6.37 8.32
CA GLY A 328 19.74 -4.99 8.22
C GLY A 328 19.03 -4.16 7.14
N ILE A 329 17.78 -4.52 6.81
CA ILE A 329 16.96 -3.87 5.78
C ILE A 329 15.98 -2.91 6.46
N GLY A 330 15.95 -1.64 5.98
CA GLY A 330 14.97 -0.65 6.37
C GLY A 330 13.63 -0.84 5.66
N LEU A 331 12.60 -0.08 6.07
CA LEU A 331 11.30 -0.06 5.40
C LEU A 331 10.91 1.35 4.98
N ALA A 332 10.35 1.44 3.78
CA ALA A 332 9.63 2.61 3.28
C ALA A 332 8.32 2.13 2.66
N PRO A 333 7.28 1.84 3.46
CA PRO A 333 6.07 1.19 2.96
C PRO A 333 5.43 1.97 1.80
N HIS A 334 5.10 1.26 0.72
CA HIS A 334 4.35 1.78 -0.41
C HIS A 334 2.92 2.13 0.04
N ASN A 335 2.41 3.29 -0.36
CA ASN A 335 1.06 3.73 -0.01
C ASN A 335 0.55 4.85 -0.93
N PRO A 336 0.31 4.63 -2.21
CA PRO A 336 -0.33 5.58 -3.14
C PRO A 336 -1.87 5.51 -3.07
N LEU A 337 -2.42 5.03 -1.96
CA LEU A 337 -3.80 4.62 -1.80
C LEU A 337 -4.66 5.70 -1.11
N GLY A 338 -5.75 5.29 -0.49
CA GLY A 338 -6.68 6.19 0.17
C GLY A 338 -6.31 6.55 1.61
N PRO A 339 -7.14 7.36 2.27
CA PRO A 339 -6.83 7.90 3.59
C PRO A 339 -6.82 6.87 4.71
N ILE A 340 -7.57 5.75 4.61
CA ILE A 340 -7.55 4.70 5.65
C ILE A 340 -6.24 3.91 5.57
N ALA A 341 -5.74 3.62 4.36
CA ALA A 341 -4.42 3.04 4.15
C ALA A 341 -3.32 3.91 4.76
N GLY A 342 -3.39 5.24 4.54
CA GLY A 342 -2.46 6.20 5.14
C GLY A 342 -2.48 6.15 6.68
N VAL A 343 -3.66 6.07 7.30
CA VAL A 343 -3.76 5.98 8.76
C VAL A 343 -3.26 4.61 9.27
N ALA A 344 -3.54 3.51 8.57
CA ALA A 344 -2.99 2.20 8.92
C ALA A 344 -1.44 2.23 8.86
N ALA A 345 -0.87 2.84 7.80
CA ALA A 345 0.57 3.04 7.66
C ALA A 345 1.17 3.89 8.79
N LEU A 346 0.45 4.92 9.26
CA LEU A 346 0.85 5.71 10.42
C LEU A 346 0.97 4.85 11.68
N HIS A 347 -0.05 4.06 12.01
CA HIS A 347 -0.02 3.18 13.18
C HIS A 347 1.11 2.15 13.10
N PHE A 348 1.33 1.58 11.92
CA PHE A 348 2.44 0.69 11.64
C PHE A 348 3.79 1.39 11.84
N GLY A 349 3.98 2.55 11.20
CA GLY A 349 5.23 3.30 11.23
C GLY A 349 5.62 3.79 12.63
N ILE A 350 4.66 4.24 13.44
CA ILE A 350 4.89 4.67 14.84
C ILE A 350 5.38 3.51 15.72
N SER A 351 4.97 2.27 15.44
CA SER A 351 5.28 1.10 16.25
C SER A 351 6.40 0.20 15.69
N THR A 352 7.06 0.57 14.58
CA THR A 352 8.00 -0.29 13.85
C THR A 352 9.38 0.37 13.73
N PRO A 353 10.44 -0.16 14.41
CA PRO A 353 11.73 0.51 14.55
C PRO A 353 12.44 0.81 13.23
N ASN A 354 12.44 -0.14 12.31
CA ASN A 354 13.17 -0.07 11.04
C ASN A 354 12.42 0.62 9.88
N VAL A 355 11.28 1.28 10.15
CA VAL A 355 10.67 2.19 9.17
C VAL A 355 11.50 3.47 9.09
N VAL A 356 11.98 3.82 7.89
CA VAL A 356 12.83 4.98 7.64
C VAL A 356 12.02 6.19 7.17
N ILE A 357 10.99 5.95 6.33
CA ILE A 357 10.10 7.00 5.81
C ILE A 357 8.81 6.36 5.31
N GLN A 358 7.72 7.11 5.22
CA GLN A 358 6.42 6.66 4.75
C GLN A 358 5.96 7.45 3.54
N GLU A 359 5.49 6.74 2.51
CA GLU A 359 4.79 7.34 1.38
C GLU A 359 3.42 7.87 1.78
N GLU A 360 3.03 9.04 1.22
CA GLU A 360 1.73 9.61 1.49
C GLU A 360 1.14 10.31 0.26
N MET A 361 -0.18 10.31 0.17
CA MET A 361 -0.94 10.82 -0.97
C MET A 361 -1.91 11.94 -0.62
N SER A 362 -1.55 12.76 0.37
CA SER A 362 -2.34 13.94 0.70
C SER A 362 -2.57 14.81 -0.53
N GLY A 363 -3.84 15.16 -0.79
CA GLY A 363 -4.19 15.97 -1.95
C GLY A 363 -4.30 15.22 -3.28
N ALA A 364 -4.29 13.87 -3.27
CA ALA A 364 -4.51 13.05 -4.48
C ALA A 364 -5.80 13.42 -5.23
N VAL A 365 -6.81 13.86 -4.50
CA VAL A 365 -8.02 14.52 -5.02
C VAL A 365 -8.36 15.70 -4.12
N ALA A 366 -9.05 16.72 -4.66
CA ALA A 366 -9.35 17.95 -3.94
C ALA A 366 -10.15 17.73 -2.62
N TRP A 367 -10.93 16.66 -2.55
CA TRP A 367 -11.78 16.28 -1.42
C TRP A 367 -11.17 15.15 -0.56
N TYR A 368 -9.85 14.85 -0.71
CA TYR A 368 -9.15 13.80 0.03
C TYR A 368 -9.39 13.88 1.55
N ASP A 369 -9.36 15.08 2.11
CA ASP A 369 -9.51 15.33 3.54
C ASP A 369 -10.95 15.27 4.02
N GLU A 370 -11.93 15.26 3.11
CA GLU A 370 -13.35 15.15 3.45
C GLU A 370 -13.81 13.71 3.68
N VAL A 371 -13.04 12.72 3.18
CA VAL A 371 -13.40 11.28 3.24
C VAL A 371 -13.34 10.76 4.67
N VAL A 372 -12.35 11.19 5.42
CA VAL A 372 -12.17 10.78 6.82
C VAL A 372 -11.86 11.98 7.70
N THR A 373 -12.33 11.94 8.95
CA THR A 373 -11.79 12.80 10.00
C THR A 373 -10.45 12.20 10.43
N TRP A 374 -9.36 12.92 10.18
CA TRP A 374 -8.03 12.46 10.53
C TRP A 374 -7.82 12.45 12.05
N PRO A 375 -7.16 11.40 12.60
CA PRO A 375 -6.91 11.29 14.04
C PRO A 375 -5.73 12.16 14.52
N ILE A 376 -5.07 12.86 13.59
CA ILE A 376 -3.86 13.63 13.83
C ILE A 376 -3.88 14.96 13.07
N ARG A 377 -3.00 15.88 13.49
CA ARG A 377 -2.62 17.03 12.68
C ARG A 377 -1.54 16.59 11.70
N ARG A 378 -1.85 16.60 10.40
CA ARG A 378 -0.89 16.35 9.33
C ARG A 378 -0.13 17.64 9.01
N LYS A 379 1.18 17.49 8.82
CA LYS A 379 2.06 18.53 8.27
C LYS A 379 2.82 17.90 7.10
N PRO A 380 3.17 18.65 6.06
CA PRO A 380 4.07 18.18 5.01
C PRO A 380 5.33 17.55 5.61
N GLY A 381 5.66 16.35 5.17
CA GLY A 381 6.84 15.60 5.65
C GLY A 381 6.74 15.01 7.07
N ARG A 382 5.63 15.27 7.80
CA ARG A 382 5.51 14.81 9.19
C ARG A 382 4.07 14.52 9.60
N TRP A 383 3.85 13.31 10.13
CA TRP A 383 2.59 12.91 10.76
C TRP A 383 2.80 12.66 12.25
N ASP A 384 2.00 13.32 13.07
CA ASP A 384 2.08 13.22 14.53
C ASP A 384 1.41 11.92 15.04
N LEU A 385 1.56 11.61 16.32
CA LEU A 385 1.07 10.40 16.96
C LEU A 385 -0.47 10.41 17.07
N PRO A 386 -1.21 9.37 16.63
CA PRO A 386 -2.65 9.27 16.83
C PRO A 386 -2.97 8.79 18.25
N GLU A 387 -3.96 9.42 18.90
CA GLU A 387 -4.34 9.13 20.30
C GLU A 387 -5.71 8.46 20.43
N LEU A 388 -6.57 8.58 19.40
CA LEU A 388 -7.92 8.03 19.45
C LEU A 388 -7.94 6.50 19.36
N PRO A 389 -8.94 5.82 19.98
CA PRO A 389 -9.08 4.38 19.93
C PRO A 389 -9.24 3.83 18.50
N GLY A 390 -8.74 2.63 18.26
CA GLY A 390 -8.71 1.99 16.95
C GLY A 390 -7.74 2.69 16.01
N LEU A 391 -8.13 2.85 14.75
CA LEU A 391 -7.44 3.72 13.79
C LEU A 391 -7.67 5.21 14.10
N GLY A 392 -8.70 5.52 14.91
CA GLY A 392 -9.03 6.89 15.26
C GLY A 392 -9.71 7.68 14.14
N VAL A 393 -10.17 7.03 13.09
CA VAL A 393 -10.86 7.68 11.96
C VAL A 393 -12.37 7.61 12.09
N THR A 394 -13.04 8.66 11.59
CA THR A 394 -14.46 8.64 11.27
C THR A 394 -14.60 8.80 9.75
N VAL A 395 -15.26 7.85 9.11
CA VAL A 395 -15.46 7.85 7.64
C VAL A 395 -16.73 8.61 7.30
N ASN A 396 -16.65 9.50 6.31
CA ASN A 396 -17.77 10.25 5.78
C ASN A 396 -18.39 9.49 4.59
N GLU A 397 -19.38 8.66 4.89
CA GLU A 397 -20.06 7.85 3.87
C GLU A 397 -20.82 8.71 2.83
N ASP A 398 -21.20 9.95 3.17
CA ASP A 398 -21.84 10.87 2.22
C ASP A 398 -20.85 11.35 1.15
N VAL A 399 -19.57 11.54 1.50
CA VAL A 399 -18.53 11.84 0.52
C VAL A 399 -18.34 10.65 -0.42
N ILE A 400 -18.25 9.43 0.13
CA ILE A 400 -18.14 8.21 -0.68
C ILE A 400 -19.32 8.10 -1.65
N ALA A 401 -20.54 8.34 -1.19
CA ALA A 401 -21.74 8.27 -2.02
C ALA A 401 -21.77 9.31 -3.16
N ARG A 402 -21.13 10.47 -2.97
CA ARG A 402 -21.01 11.49 -4.05
C ARG A 402 -19.99 11.11 -5.13
N HIS A 403 -19.08 10.17 -4.84
CA HIS A 403 -18.03 9.71 -5.76
C HIS A 403 -18.16 8.20 -6.04
N PRO A 404 -19.24 7.75 -6.70
CA PRO A 404 -19.48 6.33 -6.93
C PRO A 404 -18.44 5.74 -7.88
N PHE A 405 -18.35 4.41 -7.88
CA PHE A 405 -17.47 3.66 -8.78
C PHE A 405 -17.49 4.20 -10.22
N LYS A 406 -16.31 4.38 -10.78
CA LYS A 406 -16.11 4.59 -12.23
C LYS A 406 -15.16 3.54 -12.77
N GLN A 407 -15.38 3.13 -14.03
CA GLN A 407 -14.45 2.22 -14.70
C GLN A 407 -13.09 2.89 -14.83
N GLU A 408 -12.08 2.26 -14.23
CA GLU A 408 -10.71 2.72 -14.31
C GLU A 408 -10.15 2.50 -15.72
N VAL A 409 -9.33 3.44 -16.18
CA VAL A 409 -8.62 3.35 -17.45
C VAL A 409 -7.15 3.11 -17.17
N LEU A 410 -6.62 1.98 -17.63
CA LEU A 410 -5.21 1.66 -17.52
C LEU A 410 -4.38 2.66 -18.34
N HIS A 411 -3.58 3.47 -17.68
CA HIS A 411 -2.61 4.35 -18.33
C HIS A 411 -1.53 3.55 -19.07
N ALA A 412 -1.19 2.40 -18.54
CA ALA A 412 -0.22 1.45 -19.08
C ALA A 412 -0.53 0.92 -20.49
N ARG A 413 -1.76 1.08 -21.01
CA ARG A 413 -2.07 0.65 -22.39
C ARG A 413 -1.18 1.30 -23.45
N ASN A 414 -0.48 2.38 -23.11
CA ASN A 414 0.47 3.09 -23.95
C ASN A 414 1.93 2.73 -23.65
N ALA A 415 2.18 1.71 -22.79
CA ALA A 415 3.52 1.20 -22.52
C ALA A 415 4.04 0.40 -23.71
N VAL A 416 4.42 1.13 -24.75
CA VAL A 416 4.95 0.59 -26.00
C VAL A 416 6.17 1.35 -26.46
N MET A 417 7.10 0.64 -27.05
CA MET A 417 8.27 1.22 -27.71
C MET A 417 7.85 1.86 -29.05
N PRO A 418 8.72 2.69 -29.68
CA PRO A 418 8.41 3.33 -30.97
C PRO A 418 8.09 2.34 -32.11
N ASP A 419 8.56 1.11 -32.02
CA ASP A 419 8.29 0.03 -32.98
C ASP A 419 7.00 -0.77 -32.68
N GLY A 420 6.26 -0.38 -31.62
CA GLY A 420 5.05 -1.05 -31.18
C GLY A 420 5.26 -2.24 -30.22
N THR A 421 6.49 -2.52 -29.82
CA THR A 421 6.77 -3.58 -28.81
C THR A 421 6.14 -3.18 -27.48
N VAL A 422 5.35 -4.06 -26.88
CA VAL A 422 4.76 -3.89 -25.55
C VAL A 422 5.86 -4.09 -24.49
N VAL A 423 5.92 -3.22 -23.53
CA VAL A 423 6.90 -3.24 -22.42
C VAL A 423 6.21 -3.09 -21.07
N ASP A 424 6.96 -3.32 -20.01
CA ASP A 424 6.47 -3.13 -18.62
C ASP A 424 6.23 -1.65 -18.27
N TRP A 425 5.30 -1.44 -17.34
CA TRP A 425 4.88 -0.11 -16.89
C TRP A 425 5.12 0.09 -15.41
#